data_165319cdea1a5e8de6e64568c3798f0f
#
_entry.id   165319cdea1a5e8de6e64568c3798f0f
#
_cell.length_a   1.000
_cell.length_b   1.000
_cell.length_c   1.000
_cell.angle_alpha   90.00
_cell.angle_beta   90.00
_cell.angle_gamma   90.00
#
_symmetry.space_group_name_H-M   'P 1'
#
loop_
_entity.id
_entity.type
_entity.pdbx_description
1 polymer ?
#
loop_
_entity_poly.entity_id
_entity_poly.type
_entity_poly.pdbx_seq_one_letter_code
_entity_poly.pdbx_strand_id
1 'polypeptide(L)' 'MAAGDEARAKIQRLLVTGDNRLKQGVAPDKARESYEQALAVAREAGIEDAVRPLVELRLADLDRLSPPHLHPSV' A
#
# COMPACT_ATOMS: atom_id res chain seq x y z
N MET A 1 -15.14 12.97 17.82
CA MET A 1 -14.19 12.41 17.00
C MET A 1 -14.63 11.18 16.37
N ALA A 2 -14.59 11.12 15.15
CA ALA A 2 -15.07 9.96 14.42
C ALA A 2 -14.00 8.90 14.35
N ALA A 3 -14.40 7.66 14.54
CA ALA A 3 -13.47 6.55 14.39
C ALA A 3 -12.86 6.55 12.99
N GLY A 4 -13.62 7.04 12.02
CA GLY A 4 -13.12 7.12 10.67
C GLY A 4 -11.93 8.05 10.50
N ASP A 5 -11.84 9.09 11.35
CA ASP A 5 -10.70 10.01 11.27
C ASP A 5 -9.42 9.35 11.72
N GLU A 6 -9.49 8.53 12.76
CA GLU A 6 -8.32 7.80 13.21
C GLU A 6 -7.89 6.76 12.20
N ALA A 7 -8.87 6.06 11.61
CA ALA A 7 -8.58 5.07 10.61
C ALA A 7 -7.93 5.71 9.40
N ARG A 8 -8.45 6.85 8.96
CA ARG A 8 -7.88 7.56 7.81
C ARG A 8 -6.46 8.02 8.08
N ALA A 9 -6.19 8.52 9.28
CA ALA A 9 -4.84 8.95 9.64
C ALA A 9 -3.89 7.76 9.63
N LYS A 10 -4.33 6.62 10.14
CA LYS A 10 -3.51 5.43 10.16
C LYS A 10 -3.25 4.93 8.75
N ILE A 11 -4.28 4.91 7.90
CA ILE A 11 -4.14 4.52 6.52
C ILE A 11 -3.15 5.42 5.80
N GLN A 12 -3.27 6.73 6.01
CA GLN A 12 -2.37 7.68 5.41
C GLN A 12 -0.92 7.40 5.80
N ARG A 13 -0.68 7.13 7.08
CA ARG A 13 0.67 6.81 7.54
C ARG A 13 1.19 5.53 6.91
N LEU A 14 0.35 4.53 6.76
CA LEU A 14 0.77 3.29 6.15
C LEU A 14 1.11 3.47 4.67
N LEU A 15 0.33 4.28 3.96
CA LEU A 15 0.62 4.56 2.57
C LEU A 15 1.92 5.34 2.42
N VAL A 16 2.14 6.32 3.28
CA VAL A 16 3.38 7.10 3.26
C VAL A 16 4.57 6.21 3.61
N THR A 17 4.39 5.32 4.58
CA THR A 17 5.45 4.40 4.96
C THR A 17 5.84 3.50 3.77
N GLY A 18 4.85 2.98 3.07
CA GLY A 18 5.12 2.18 1.89
C GLY A 18 5.85 2.97 0.82
N ASP A 19 5.39 4.19 0.56
CA ASP A 19 6.02 5.05 -0.43
C ASP A 19 7.47 5.36 -0.05
N ASN A 20 7.72 5.61 1.23
CA ASN A 20 9.08 5.89 1.70
C ASN A 20 9.99 4.68 1.59
N ARG A 21 9.47 3.50 1.83
CA ARG A 21 10.26 2.28 1.68
C ARG A 21 10.72 2.10 0.23
N LEU A 22 9.85 2.43 -0.72
CA LEU A 22 10.25 2.38 -2.11
C LEU A 22 11.35 3.39 -2.43
N LYS A 23 11.24 4.59 -1.90
CA LYS A 23 12.24 5.62 -2.13
C LYS A 23 13.59 5.24 -1.54
N GLN A 24 13.57 4.53 -0.42
CA GLN A 24 14.78 4.15 0.26
C GLN A 24 15.43 2.91 -0.35
N GLY A 25 14.81 2.32 -1.34
CA GLY A 25 15.35 1.13 -1.96
C GLY A 25 15.15 -0.14 -1.18
N VAL A 26 14.20 -0.12 -0.24
CA VAL A 26 13.86 -1.31 0.52
C VAL A 26 13.10 -2.25 -0.40
N ALA A 27 13.18 -3.54 -0.13
CA ALA A 27 12.54 -4.54 -0.98
C ALA A 27 11.06 -4.22 -1.20
N PRO A 28 10.56 -4.42 -2.41
CA PRO A 28 9.16 -4.12 -2.71
C PRO A 28 8.17 -4.85 -1.81
N ASP A 29 8.54 -6.02 -1.29
CA ASP A 29 7.67 -6.77 -0.38
C ASP A 29 7.32 -5.97 0.87
N LYS A 30 8.26 -5.16 1.35
CA LYS A 30 8.00 -4.37 2.55
C LYS A 30 7.02 -3.25 2.27
N ALA A 31 7.11 -2.64 1.09
CA ALA A 31 6.14 -1.62 0.71
C ALA A 31 4.77 -2.25 0.53
N ARG A 32 4.71 -3.43 -0.09
CA ARG A 32 3.46 -4.14 -0.29
C ARG A 32 2.78 -4.44 1.04
N GLU A 33 3.56 -4.87 2.03
CA GLU A 33 3.03 -5.12 3.36
C GLU A 33 2.33 -3.90 3.93
N SER A 34 2.96 -2.72 3.80
CA SER A 34 2.37 -1.49 4.33
C SER A 34 1.07 -1.16 3.61
N TYR A 35 1.04 -1.33 2.29
CA TYR A 35 -0.16 -1.04 1.52
C TYR A 35 -1.30 -2.00 1.87
N GLU A 36 -0.98 -3.27 2.05
CA GLU A 36 -2.00 -4.25 2.41
C GLU A 36 -2.54 -4.00 3.82
N GLN A 37 -1.68 -3.56 4.73
CA GLN A 37 -2.13 -3.19 6.06
C GLN A 37 -3.09 -1.99 5.99
N ALA A 38 -2.81 -1.03 5.10
CA ALA A 38 -3.70 0.10 4.94
C ALA A 38 -5.09 -0.37 4.50
N LEU A 39 -5.13 -1.34 3.60
CA LEU A 39 -6.40 -1.87 3.12
C LEU A 39 -7.13 -2.61 4.24
N ALA A 40 -6.41 -3.36 5.06
CA ALA A 40 -7.01 -4.06 6.19
C ALA A 40 -7.62 -3.09 7.19
N VAL A 41 -6.92 -1.99 7.48
CA VAL A 41 -7.45 -0.96 8.38
C VAL A 41 -8.72 -0.35 7.77
N ALA A 42 -8.71 -0.10 6.47
CA ALA A 42 -9.87 0.46 5.78
C ALA A 42 -11.06 -0.49 5.86
N ARG A 43 -10.81 -1.78 5.72
CA ARG A 43 -11.86 -2.78 5.78
C ARG A 43 -12.50 -2.79 7.17
N GLU A 44 -11.68 -2.77 8.21
CA GLU A 44 -12.18 -2.75 9.56
C GLU A 44 -12.96 -1.49 9.88
N ALA A 45 -12.58 -0.38 9.29
CA ALA A 45 -13.24 0.89 9.51
C ALA A 45 -14.46 1.09 8.61
N GLY A 46 -14.72 0.16 7.70
CA GLY A 46 -15.88 0.27 6.82
C GLY A 46 -15.70 1.27 5.69
N ILE A 47 -14.47 1.65 5.35
CA ILE A 47 -14.20 2.61 4.29
C ILE A 47 -13.34 2.00 3.19
N GLU A 48 -13.41 0.68 3.06
CA GLU A 48 -12.58 -0.02 2.07
C GLU A 48 -12.85 0.48 0.65
N ASP A 49 -14.10 0.76 0.31
CA ASP A 49 -14.44 1.20 -1.03
C ASP A 49 -13.73 2.50 -1.42
N ALA A 50 -13.55 3.40 -0.44
CA ALA A 50 -12.87 4.66 -0.71
C ALA A 50 -11.35 4.50 -0.80
N VAL A 51 -10.80 3.55 -0.07
CA VAL A 51 -9.36 3.37 0.03
C VAL A 51 -8.82 2.39 -1.01
N ARG A 52 -9.61 1.40 -1.38
CA ARG A 52 -9.16 0.36 -2.29
C ARG A 52 -8.52 0.89 -3.57
N PRO A 53 -9.10 1.87 -4.27
CA PRO A 53 -8.49 2.35 -5.50
C PRO A 53 -7.09 2.93 -5.27
N LEU A 54 -6.89 3.58 -4.12
CA LEU A 54 -5.58 4.17 -3.82
C LEU A 54 -4.54 3.10 -3.57
N VAL A 55 -4.93 2.03 -2.88
CA VAL A 55 -4.03 0.94 -2.59
C VAL A 55 -3.75 0.13 -3.86
N GLU A 56 -4.78 -0.14 -4.63
CA GLU A 56 -4.61 -0.94 -5.85
C GLU A 56 -3.69 -0.26 -6.84
N LEU A 57 -3.79 1.06 -6.95
CA LEU A 57 -2.90 1.80 -7.83
C LEU A 57 -1.44 1.61 -7.39
N ARG A 58 -1.19 1.68 -6.10
CA ARG A 58 0.16 1.50 -5.58
C ARG A 58 0.66 0.08 -5.76
N LEU A 59 -0.22 -0.90 -5.56
CA LEU A 59 0.18 -2.30 -5.75
C LEU A 59 0.50 -2.58 -7.21
N ALA A 60 -0.26 -1.98 -8.12
CA ALA A 60 0.02 -2.14 -9.55
C ALA A 60 1.38 -1.51 -9.90
N ASP A 61 1.71 -0.38 -9.29
CA ASP A 61 3.01 0.24 -9.50
C ASP A 61 4.14 -0.65 -9.00
N LEU A 62 3.92 -1.34 -7.87
CA LEU A 62 4.92 -2.27 -7.36
C LEU A 62 5.17 -3.40 -8.35
N ASP A 63 4.11 -3.92 -8.93
CA ASP A 63 4.26 -5.00 -9.89
C ASP A 63 5.07 -4.56 -11.11
N ARG A 64 4.93 -3.31 -11.52
CA ARG A 64 5.73 -2.79 -12.61
C ARG A 64 7.18 -2.58 -12.23
N LEU A 65 7.39 -2.15 -10.98
CA LEU A 65 8.75 -1.89 -10.51
C LEU A 65 9.52 -3.16 -10.20
N SER A 66 8.79 -4.24 -9.99
CA SER A 66 9.44 -5.48 -9.66
C SER A 66 9.27 -6.50 -10.71
N PRO A 67 9.70 -6.28 -11.82
CA PRO A 67 9.45 -7.11 -12.94
C PRO A 67 10.24 -8.32 -12.87
N PRO A 68 11.01 -8.39 -12.14
CA PRO A 68 11.88 -9.38 -12.04
C PRO A 68 11.57 -10.55 -12.66
N HIS A 69 10.90 -10.86 -12.48
CA HIS A 69 10.61 -11.89 -12.96
C HIS A 69 10.64 -11.86 -14.30
N LEU A 70 10.87 -11.33 -14.69
CA LEU A 70 10.81 -11.32 -15.97
C LEU A 70 11.93 -11.86 -16.54
N HIS A 71 12.13 -12.08 -16.09
CA HIS A 71 12.86 -12.50 -16.67
C HIS A 71 13.44 -13.11 -17.10
N PRO A 72 13.60 -13.27 -16.99
CA PRO A 72 14.23 -13.82 -17.26
C PRO A 72 14.34 -14.37 -18.25
N SER A 73 14.23 -14.44 -18.50
CA SER A 73 14.41 -14.77 -19.29
C SER A 73 14.87 -14.81 -20.03
N VAL A 74 14.81 -14.87 -20.22
CA VAL A 74 15.36 -14.80 -20.84
C VAL A 74 15.76 -14.92 -21.04
#